data_a852053a1c59f3ac577655a1af98c373
#
_entry.id   a852053a1c59f3ac577655a1af98c373
#
_cell.length_a   1.000
_cell.length_b   1.000
_cell.length_c   1.000
_cell.angle_alpha   90.00
_cell.angle_beta   90.00
_cell.angle_gamma   90.00
#
_symmetry.space_group_name_H-M   'P 1'
#
loop_
_entity.id
_entity.type
_entity.pdbx_description
1 polymer ?
#
loop_
_entity_poly.entity_id
_entity_poly.type
_entity_poly.pdbx_seq_one_letter_code
_entity_poly.pdbx_strand_id
1 'polypeptide(L)'
;MTRYFFKAQPFEPYFPSHPERNAYVTLLQKTDPPTPDVILKSALVRRAMADVQRVLRIREDKPALQNLLQKGSIGDELWNSLLAAEKELEGEIVEVVNEANSFVEGWGPVIFQTANEMLANEKMRQIFESTADRKAELGKDIPLAPYSTPPYLISSNEKRRNMGLNLKHLLPSL
;
A
#
# COMPACT_ATOMS: atom_id res chain seq x y z
N MET A 1 -41.22 -9.96 -39.09
CA MET A 1 -40.51 -10.55 -37.94
C MET A 1 -39.19 -9.82 -37.79
N THR A 2 -39.12 -8.84 -36.89
CA THR A 2 -37.90 -8.03 -36.66
C THR A 2 -37.07 -8.77 -35.61
N ARG A 3 -35.94 -9.36 -36.04
CA ARG A 3 -34.98 -9.95 -35.11
C ARG A 3 -34.28 -8.81 -34.38
N TYR A 4 -34.66 -8.55 -33.13
CA TYR A 4 -33.88 -7.75 -32.21
C TYR A 4 -32.57 -8.52 -31.92
N PHE A 5 -31.51 -8.12 -32.58
CA PHE A 5 -30.16 -8.48 -32.15
C PHE A 5 -29.90 -7.74 -30.85
N PHE A 6 -30.04 -8.43 -29.72
CA PHE A 6 -29.44 -7.99 -28.47
C PHE A 6 -27.95 -7.95 -28.70
N LYS A 7 -27.42 -6.75 -28.91
CA LYS A 7 -26.00 -6.49 -28.89
C LYS A 7 -25.56 -6.86 -27.47
N ALA A 8 -24.90 -8.01 -27.29
CA ALA A 8 -24.32 -8.37 -26.02
C ALA A 8 -23.44 -7.18 -25.58
N GLN A 9 -23.80 -6.55 -24.49
CA GLN A 9 -22.96 -5.50 -23.91
C GLN A 9 -21.60 -6.15 -23.63
N PRO A 10 -20.48 -5.50 -24.02
CA PRO A 10 -19.18 -6.05 -23.70
C PRO A 10 -19.08 -6.18 -22.18
N PHE A 11 -18.83 -7.40 -21.71
CA PHE A 11 -18.63 -7.70 -20.31
C PHE A 11 -17.48 -6.82 -19.78
N GLU A 12 -17.79 -5.91 -18.87
CA GLU A 12 -16.79 -5.03 -18.28
C GLU A 12 -15.95 -5.83 -17.28
N PRO A 13 -14.62 -5.92 -17.49
CA PRO A 13 -13.76 -6.67 -16.59
C PRO A 13 -13.73 -6.01 -15.21
N TYR A 14 -13.75 -6.83 -14.15
CA TYR A 14 -13.75 -6.37 -12.76
C TYR A 14 -12.50 -5.52 -12.42
N PHE A 15 -11.34 -5.93 -12.92
CA PHE A 15 -10.11 -5.14 -12.81
C PHE A 15 -9.76 -4.48 -14.15
N PRO A 16 -9.14 -3.30 -14.10
CA PRO A 16 -8.52 -2.71 -15.28
C PRO A 16 -7.34 -3.59 -15.76
N SER A 17 -6.81 -3.28 -16.95
CA SER A 17 -5.62 -3.94 -17.48
C SER A 17 -4.49 -3.98 -16.44
N HIS A 18 -3.59 -4.96 -16.56
CA HIS A 18 -2.48 -5.18 -15.64
C HIS A 18 -1.18 -4.56 -16.20
N PRO A 19 -0.88 -3.28 -15.90
CA PRO A 19 0.28 -2.60 -16.49
C PRO A 19 1.61 -3.21 -16.04
N GLU A 20 1.70 -3.71 -14.80
CA GLU A 20 2.92 -4.34 -14.26
C GLU A 20 3.24 -5.66 -14.98
N ARG A 21 2.22 -6.47 -15.28
CA ARG A 21 2.37 -7.67 -16.11
C ARG A 21 2.85 -7.29 -17.51
N ASN A 22 2.21 -6.31 -18.14
CA ASN A 22 2.57 -5.87 -19.47
C ASN A 22 4.01 -5.34 -19.52
N ALA A 23 4.41 -4.56 -18.52
CA ALA A 23 5.78 -4.06 -18.38
C ALA A 23 6.79 -5.21 -18.24
N TYR A 24 6.48 -6.20 -17.37
CA TYR A 24 7.33 -7.38 -17.19
C TYR A 24 7.50 -8.17 -18.49
N VAL A 25 6.40 -8.47 -19.17
CA VAL A 25 6.43 -9.20 -20.46
C VAL A 25 7.22 -8.42 -21.53
N THR A 26 7.04 -7.10 -21.59
CA THR A 26 7.80 -6.25 -22.52
C THR A 26 9.30 -6.29 -22.22
N LEU A 27 9.69 -6.25 -20.95
CA LEU A 27 11.09 -6.36 -20.53
C LEU A 27 11.67 -7.75 -20.84
N LEU A 28 10.89 -8.81 -20.66
CA LEU A 28 11.30 -10.19 -20.94
C LEU A 28 11.51 -10.41 -22.45
N GLN A 29 10.67 -9.81 -23.29
CA GLN A 29 10.74 -9.93 -24.75
C GLN A 29 11.84 -9.08 -25.38
N LYS A 30 12.45 -8.17 -24.63
CA LYS A 30 13.51 -7.30 -25.13
C LYS A 30 14.80 -8.11 -25.36
N THR A 31 15.23 -8.22 -26.62
CA THR A 31 16.37 -9.04 -27.02
C THR A 31 17.64 -8.23 -27.34
N ASP A 32 17.50 -6.94 -27.68
CA ASP A 32 18.64 -6.10 -28.10
C ASP A 32 18.54 -4.68 -27.51
N PRO A 33 19.38 -4.35 -26.49
CA PRO A 33 20.12 -5.26 -25.63
C PRO A 33 19.19 -6.05 -24.69
N PRO A 34 19.54 -7.29 -24.28
CA PRO A 34 18.73 -8.07 -23.37
C PRO A 34 18.61 -7.37 -22.03
N THR A 35 17.44 -7.51 -21.41
CA THR A 35 17.20 -6.89 -20.10
C THR A 35 18.02 -7.62 -19.02
N PRO A 36 18.77 -6.92 -18.16
CA PRO A 36 19.50 -7.52 -17.05
C PRO A 36 18.57 -8.26 -16.07
N ASP A 37 19.00 -9.39 -15.53
CA ASP A 37 18.24 -10.23 -14.58
C ASP A 37 17.74 -9.43 -13.37
N VAL A 38 18.54 -8.49 -12.87
CA VAL A 38 18.16 -7.65 -11.73
C VAL A 38 16.91 -6.83 -12.02
N ILE A 39 16.79 -6.31 -13.25
CA ILE A 39 15.62 -5.53 -13.68
C ILE A 39 14.42 -6.46 -13.86
N LEU A 40 14.61 -7.64 -14.46
CA LEU A 40 13.54 -8.64 -14.60
C LEU A 40 13.01 -9.11 -13.25
N LYS A 41 13.89 -9.42 -12.30
CA LYS A 41 13.53 -9.80 -10.93
C LYS A 41 12.75 -8.68 -10.22
N SER A 42 13.19 -7.43 -10.35
CA SER A 42 12.49 -6.29 -9.74
C SER A 42 11.13 -6.03 -10.39
N ALA A 43 11.02 -6.19 -11.71
CA ALA A 43 9.75 -6.08 -12.42
C ALA A 43 8.78 -7.21 -12.04
N LEU A 44 9.28 -8.44 -11.82
CA LEU A 44 8.48 -9.57 -11.34
C LEU A 44 7.95 -9.33 -9.92
N VAL A 45 8.77 -8.76 -9.02
CA VAL A 45 8.29 -8.37 -7.67
C VAL A 45 7.21 -7.29 -7.76
N ARG A 46 7.33 -6.30 -8.65
CA ARG A 46 6.28 -5.29 -8.86
C ARG A 46 4.99 -5.91 -9.39
N ARG A 47 5.08 -6.89 -10.31
CA ARG A 47 3.95 -7.68 -10.77
C ARG A 47 3.29 -8.41 -9.60
N ALA A 48 4.06 -9.12 -8.77
CA ALA A 48 3.56 -9.78 -7.56
C ALA A 48 2.90 -8.81 -6.57
N MET A 49 3.43 -7.60 -6.40
CA MET A 49 2.81 -6.56 -5.55
C MET A 49 1.42 -6.15 -6.07
N ALA A 50 1.27 -5.99 -7.38
CA ALA A 50 -0.03 -5.68 -7.99
C ALA A 50 -1.03 -6.84 -7.82
N ASP A 51 -0.57 -8.09 -7.92
CA ASP A 51 -1.40 -9.27 -7.66
C ASP A 51 -1.85 -9.33 -6.20
N VAL A 52 -0.96 -9.05 -5.24
CA VAL A 52 -1.33 -8.97 -3.82
C VAL A 52 -2.42 -7.90 -3.60
N GLN A 53 -2.32 -6.74 -4.24
CA GLN A 53 -3.35 -5.69 -4.13
C GLN A 53 -4.70 -6.18 -4.67
N ARG A 54 -4.71 -6.89 -5.81
CA ARG A 54 -5.91 -7.47 -6.40
C ARG A 54 -6.54 -8.55 -5.53
N VAL A 55 -5.71 -9.43 -4.93
CA VAL A 55 -6.15 -10.46 -3.96
C VAL A 55 -6.83 -9.80 -2.77
N LEU A 56 -6.21 -8.79 -2.18
CA LEU A 56 -6.77 -8.07 -1.03
C LEU A 56 -8.11 -7.43 -1.40
N ARG A 57 -8.21 -6.82 -2.57
CA ARG A 57 -9.45 -6.20 -3.04
C ARG A 57 -10.58 -7.21 -3.25
N ILE A 58 -10.31 -8.34 -3.92
CA ILE A 58 -11.32 -9.41 -4.06
C ILE A 58 -11.77 -9.91 -2.70
N ARG A 59 -10.83 -10.11 -1.78
CA ARG A 59 -11.13 -10.57 -0.42
C ARG A 59 -12.04 -9.62 0.35
N GLU A 60 -11.87 -8.32 0.16
CA GLU A 60 -12.70 -7.28 0.78
C GLU A 60 -14.07 -7.17 0.09
N ASP A 61 -14.08 -7.15 -1.25
CA ASP A 61 -15.28 -6.89 -2.04
C ASP A 61 -16.22 -8.10 -2.13
N LYS A 62 -15.68 -9.33 -2.15
CA LYS A 62 -16.47 -10.56 -2.37
C LYS A 62 -17.63 -10.75 -1.36
N PRO A 63 -17.43 -10.63 -0.03
CA PRO A 63 -18.53 -10.76 0.93
C PRO A 63 -19.55 -9.63 0.81
N ALA A 64 -19.10 -8.41 0.50
CA ALA A 64 -20.00 -7.27 0.30
C ALA A 64 -20.88 -7.44 -0.93
N LEU A 65 -20.28 -7.84 -2.07
CA LEU A 65 -21.00 -8.09 -3.31
C LEU A 65 -21.96 -9.28 -3.19
N GLN A 66 -21.56 -10.34 -2.49
CA GLN A 66 -22.43 -11.48 -2.22
C GLN A 66 -23.69 -11.07 -1.43
N ASN A 67 -23.54 -10.20 -0.43
CA ASN A 67 -24.68 -9.69 0.34
C ASN A 67 -25.59 -8.80 -0.52
N LEU A 68 -25.00 -7.94 -1.39
CA LEU A 68 -25.77 -7.10 -2.31
C LEU A 68 -26.50 -7.93 -3.36
N LEU A 69 -25.90 -9.01 -3.85
CA LEU A 69 -26.52 -9.95 -4.79
C LEU A 69 -27.74 -10.63 -4.15
N GLN A 70 -27.59 -11.13 -2.91
CA GLN A 70 -28.69 -11.75 -2.16
C GLN A 70 -29.86 -10.79 -1.92
N LYS A 71 -29.58 -9.50 -1.76
CA LYS A 71 -30.60 -8.45 -1.61
C LYS A 71 -31.20 -7.98 -2.95
N GLY A 72 -30.72 -8.50 -4.07
CA GLY A 72 -31.15 -8.07 -5.40
C GLY A 72 -30.72 -6.65 -5.76
N SER A 73 -29.73 -6.07 -5.04
CA SER A 73 -29.25 -4.71 -5.27
C SER A 73 -28.23 -4.61 -6.41
N ILE A 74 -27.61 -5.73 -6.80
CA ILE A 74 -26.70 -5.84 -7.94
C ILE A 74 -27.14 -6.98 -8.85
N GLY A 75 -26.77 -6.89 -10.15
CA GLY A 75 -27.02 -7.94 -11.13
C GLY A 75 -25.97 -9.06 -11.08
N ASP A 76 -26.33 -10.22 -11.63
CA ASP A 76 -25.45 -11.38 -11.75
C ASP A 76 -24.20 -11.08 -12.59
N GLU A 77 -24.26 -10.08 -13.47
CA GLU A 77 -23.13 -9.68 -14.33
C GLU A 77 -21.91 -9.24 -13.54
N LEU A 78 -22.11 -8.38 -12.52
CA LEU A 78 -21.02 -7.90 -11.67
C LEU A 78 -20.43 -9.05 -10.82
N TRP A 79 -21.28 -9.93 -10.31
CA TRP A 79 -20.85 -11.10 -9.57
C TRP A 79 -20.02 -12.06 -10.44
N ASN A 80 -20.49 -12.33 -11.65
CA ASN A 80 -19.76 -13.16 -12.61
C ASN A 80 -18.43 -12.53 -13.03
N SER A 81 -18.37 -11.19 -13.14
CA SER A 81 -17.15 -10.45 -13.41
C SER A 81 -16.12 -10.62 -12.30
N LEU A 82 -16.56 -10.56 -11.03
CA LEU A 82 -15.70 -10.83 -9.88
C LEU A 82 -15.14 -12.25 -9.89
N LEU A 83 -16.01 -13.27 -10.14
CA LEU A 83 -15.58 -14.67 -10.17
C LEU A 83 -14.60 -14.95 -11.31
N ALA A 84 -14.81 -14.33 -12.48
CA ALA A 84 -13.88 -14.42 -13.60
C ALA A 84 -12.53 -13.80 -13.25
N ALA A 85 -12.53 -12.63 -12.60
CA ALA A 85 -11.31 -11.97 -12.16
C ALA A 85 -10.55 -12.77 -11.08
N GLU A 86 -11.28 -13.43 -10.17
CA GLU A 86 -10.68 -14.32 -9.16
C GLU A 86 -9.94 -15.47 -9.84
N LYS A 87 -10.58 -16.13 -10.81
CA LYS A 87 -9.98 -17.24 -11.56
C LYS A 87 -8.77 -16.80 -12.40
N GLU A 88 -8.85 -15.63 -13.04
CA GLU A 88 -7.73 -15.05 -13.78
C GLU A 88 -6.55 -14.78 -12.85
N LEU A 89 -6.81 -14.23 -11.68
CA LEU A 89 -5.79 -13.92 -10.67
C LEU A 89 -5.13 -15.20 -10.10
N GLU A 90 -5.87 -16.28 -9.91
CA GLU A 90 -5.30 -17.58 -9.52
C GLU A 90 -4.28 -18.08 -10.57
N GLY A 91 -4.60 -17.95 -11.87
CA GLY A 91 -3.68 -18.26 -12.94
C GLY A 91 -2.43 -17.38 -12.94
N GLU A 92 -2.63 -16.09 -12.71
CA GLU A 92 -1.55 -15.09 -12.61
C GLU A 92 -0.56 -15.40 -11.48
N ILE A 93 -1.08 -15.77 -10.30
CA ILE A 93 -0.26 -16.17 -9.14
C ILE A 93 0.61 -17.38 -9.48
N VAL A 94 0.03 -18.40 -10.14
CA VAL A 94 0.79 -19.59 -10.54
C VAL A 94 1.89 -19.25 -11.53
N GLU A 95 1.62 -18.37 -12.51
CA GLU A 95 2.64 -17.88 -13.45
C GLU A 95 3.79 -17.19 -12.70
N VAL A 96 3.49 -16.25 -11.81
CA VAL A 96 4.50 -15.52 -11.03
C VAL A 96 5.36 -16.45 -10.18
N VAL A 97 4.76 -17.48 -9.54
CA VAL A 97 5.50 -18.49 -8.79
C VAL A 97 6.46 -19.28 -9.68
N ASN A 98 6.00 -19.71 -10.84
CA ASN A 98 6.82 -20.45 -11.79
C ASN A 98 7.97 -19.60 -12.34
N GLU A 99 7.69 -18.37 -12.72
CA GLU A 99 8.68 -17.38 -13.17
C GLU A 99 9.73 -17.11 -12.06
N ALA A 100 9.29 -16.89 -10.82
CA ALA A 100 10.21 -16.69 -9.70
C ALA A 100 11.16 -17.88 -9.51
N ASN A 101 10.61 -19.11 -9.55
CA ASN A 101 11.42 -20.33 -9.42
C ASN A 101 12.38 -20.53 -10.62
N SER A 102 12.08 -20.00 -11.80
CA SER A 102 12.99 -20.03 -12.95
C SER A 102 14.22 -19.14 -12.76
N PHE A 103 14.10 -18.04 -12.03
CA PHE A 103 15.21 -17.16 -11.69
C PHE A 103 16.05 -17.65 -10.51
N VAL A 104 15.36 -18.15 -9.47
CA VAL A 104 15.99 -18.65 -8.24
C VAL A 104 15.16 -19.79 -7.68
N GLU A 105 15.77 -20.94 -7.50
CA GLU A 105 15.11 -22.11 -6.91
C GLU A 105 14.58 -21.79 -5.51
N GLY A 106 13.31 -22.10 -5.26
CA GLY A 106 12.65 -21.84 -3.97
C GLY A 106 12.19 -20.39 -3.75
N TRP A 107 12.33 -19.50 -4.73
CA TRP A 107 11.88 -18.12 -4.57
C TRP A 107 10.34 -17.97 -4.74
N GLY A 108 9.70 -18.87 -5.47
CA GLY A 108 8.25 -18.83 -5.70
C GLY A 108 7.41 -18.71 -4.43
N PRO A 109 7.61 -19.53 -3.38
CA PRO A 109 6.86 -19.41 -2.12
C PRO A 109 7.11 -18.09 -1.36
N VAL A 110 8.28 -17.48 -1.56
CA VAL A 110 8.73 -16.29 -0.80
C VAL A 110 8.37 -14.98 -1.51
N ILE A 111 8.22 -14.99 -2.85
CA ILE A 111 8.02 -13.75 -3.62
C ILE A 111 6.78 -12.97 -3.17
N PHE A 112 5.67 -13.65 -2.87
CA PHE A 112 4.44 -13.01 -2.43
C PHE A 112 4.52 -12.49 -0.99
N GLN A 113 5.28 -13.15 -0.12
CA GLN A 113 5.57 -12.62 1.21
C GLN A 113 6.37 -11.33 1.08
N THR A 114 7.45 -11.33 0.30
CA THR A 114 8.26 -10.13 0.03
C THR A 114 7.43 -9.01 -0.59
N ALA A 115 6.58 -9.32 -1.57
CA ALA A 115 5.68 -8.36 -2.20
C ALA A 115 4.70 -7.73 -1.20
N ASN A 116 4.15 -8.53 -0.28
CA ASN A 116 3.24 -8.04 0.76
C ASN A 116 3.96 -7.14 1.77
N GLU A 117 5.18 -7.48 2.19
CA GLU A 117 6.00 -6.63 3.07
C GLU A 117 6.37 -5.30 2.39
N MET A 118 6.75 -5.34 1.12
CA MET A 118 7.05 -4.13 0.35
C MET A 118 5.82 -3.24 0.20
N LEU A 119 4.65 -3.84 -0.04
CA LEU A 119 3.39 -3.10 -0.14
C LEU A 119 3.01 -2.44 1.20
N ALA A 120 3.20 -3.14 2.31
CA ALA A 120 2.99 -2.58 3.65
C ALA A 120 3.94 -1.40 3.92
N ASN A 121 5.22 -1.52 3.58
CA ASN A 121 6.21 -0.47 3.71
C ASN A 121 5.86 0.74 2.83
N GLU A 122 5.39 0.53 1.61
CA GLU A 122 4.97 1.62 0.72
C GLU A 122 3.75 2.36 1.27
N LYS A 123 2.75 1.64 1.77
CA LYS A 123 1.60 2.26 2.45
C LYS A 123 2.02 3.09 3.67
N MET A 124 2.94 2.57 4.49
CA MET A 124 3.48 3.31 5.63
C MET A 124 4.19 4.59 5.18
N ARG A 125 5.02 4.53 4.14
CA ARG A 125 5.69 5.69 3.58
C ARG A 125 4.68 6.75 3.11
N GLN A 126 3.66 6.36 2.37
CA GLN A 126 2.59 7.26 1.91
C GLN A 126 1.85 7.94 3.06
N ILE A 127 1.59 7.21 4.17
CA ILE A 127 0.98 7.77 5.37
C ILE A 127 1.90 8.83 5.99
N PHE A 128 3.20 8.56 6.11
CA PHE A 128 4.16 9.53 6.66
C PHE A 128 4.26 10.78 5.79
N GLU A 129 4.37 10.62 4.46
CA GLU A 129 4.42 11.73 3.51
C GLU A 129 3.14 12.58 3.58
N SER A 130 1.96 11.95 3.53
CA SER A 130 0.68 12.67 3.63
C SER A 130 0.48 13.34 4.99
N THR A 131 1.03 12.78 6.07
CA THR A 131 0.98 13.37 7.40
C THR A 131 1.90 14.59 7.49
N ALA A 132 3.09 14.52 6.87
CA ALA A 132 4.02 15.64 6.80
C ALA A 132 3.43 16.81 6.02
N ASP A 133 2.80 16.54 4.87
CA ASP A 133 2.14 17.55 4.03
C ASP A 133 0.98 18.21 4.78
N ARG A 134 0.13 17.41 5.44
CA ARG A 134 -0.99 17.91 6.24
C ARG A 134 -0.53 18.75 7.43
N LYS A 135 0.59 18.36 8.07
CA LYS A 135 1.22 19.16 9.12
C LYS A 135 1.75 20.48 8.61
N ALA A 136 2.34 20.49 7.41
CA ALA A 136 2.85 21.70 6.77
C ALA A 136 1.70 22.66 6.37
N GLU A 137 0.55 22.13 5.92
CA GLU A 137 -0.66 22.92 5.64
C GLU A 137 -1.23 23.53 6.92
N LEU A 138 -1.44 22.74 7.95
CA LEU A 138 -1.95 23.21 9.26
C LEU A 138 -1.02 24.25 9.90
N GLY A 139 0.29 24.14 9.68
CA GLY A 139 1.28 25.11 10.18
C GLY A 139 1.22 26.46 9.48
N LYS A 140 0.61 26.56 8.29
CA LYS A 140 0.40 27.83 7.57
C LYS A 140 -0.83 28.60 8.07
N ASP A 141 -1.86 27.89 8.53
CA ASP A 141 -3.16 28.46 8.92
C ASP A 141 -3.25 28.75 10.43
N ILE A 142 -2.37 28.17 11.24
CA ILE A 142 -2.31 28.44 12.66
C ILE A 142 -1.16 29.42 12.91
N PRO A 143 -1.43 30.74 13.23
CA PRO A 143 -0.39 31.60 13.74
C PRO A 143 0.16 30.91 15.01
N LEU A 144 1.43 30.57 14.99
CA LEU A 144 2.15 30.11 16.18
C LEU A 144 2.04 31.23 17.22
N ALA A 145 0.95 31.22 18.00
CA ALA A 145 0.94 31.94 19.25
C ALA A 145 2.18 31.41 20.03
N PRO A 146 3.05 32.29 20.51
CA PRO A 146 4.20 31.83 21.29
C PRO A 146 3.65 30.93 22.39
N TYR A 147 4.17 29.71 22.44
CA TYR A 147 3.81 28.73 23.47
C TYR A 147 4.03 29.42 24.82
N SER A 148 2.98 30.00 25.37
CA SER A 148 2.99 30.47 26.75
C SER A 148 3.12 29.20 27.58
N THR A 149 4.31 28.99 28.12
CA THR A 149 4.58 27.92 29.10
C THR A 149 3.44 27.92 30.12
N PRO A 150 2.74 26.76 30.28
CA PRO A 150 1.63 26.72 31.21
C PRO A 150 2.07 27.21 32.59
N PRO A 151 1.27 28.02 33.31
CA PRO A 151 1.67 28.67 34.54
C PRO A 151 2.20 27.72 35.62
N TYR A 152 1.85 26.43 35.55
CA TYR A 152 2.37 25.42 36.50
C TYR A 152 3.82 24.97 36.20
N LEU A 153 4.37 25.21 34.99
CA LEU A 153 5.77 24.94 34.68
C LEU A 153 6.69 26.12 35.02
N ILE A 154 6.16 27.33 35.07
CA ILE A 154 6.92 28.53 35.45
C ILE A 154 7.21 28.51 36.98
N SER A 155 6.24 28.03 37.76
CA SER A 155 6.35 27.97 39.23
C SER A 155 7.46 27.05 39.74
N SER A 156 7.85 26.01 39.00
CA SER A 156 8.88 25.06 39.46
C SER A 156 10.32 25.56 39.23
N ASN A 157 10.52 26.37 38.21
CA ASN A 157 11.85 26.92 37.91
C ASN A 157 12.15 28.25 38.60
N GLU A 158 11.12 29.05 38.89
CA GLU A 158 11.26 30.24 39.74
C GLU A 158 11.43 29.87 41.23
N LYS A 159 10.75 28.84 41.69
CA LYS A 159 10.96 28.30 43.06
C LYS A 159 12.39 27.77 43.27
N ARG A 160 13.03 27.24 42.25
CA ARG A 160 14.44 26.79 42.30
C ARG A 160 15.43 27.96 42.30
N ARG A 161 15.11 29.07 41.67
CA ARG A 161 15.97 30.29 41.66
C ARG A 161 15.83 31.11 42.93
N ASN A 162 14.64 31.13 43.54
CA ASN A 162 14.36 31.87 44.80
C ASN A 162 14.64 31.06 46.05
N MET A 163 14.79 29.73 45.97
CA MET A 163 15.44 28.96 47.03
C MET A 163 16.97 29.07 46.79
N GLY A 164 17.51 30.21 47.16
CA GLY A 164 18.93 30.43 47.20
C GLY A 164 19.60 29.40 48.10
N LEU A 165 19.93 28.27 47.52
CA LEU A 165 20.90 27.33 48.04
C LEU A 165 22.26 27.98 47.88
N ASN A 166 22.60 28.81 48.83
CA ASN A 166 23.93 29.36 49.04
C ASN A 166 24.85 28.18 49.46
N LEU A 167 25.31 27.43 48.45
CA LEU A 167 26.23 26.29 48.61
C LEU A 167 27.66 26.69 48.93
N LYS A 168 27.91 27.96 49.30
CA LYS A 168 29.22 28.46 49.72
C LYS A 168 29.63 28.17 51.15
N HIS A 169 28.72 27.56 51.96
CA HIS A 169 29.02 27.31 53.39
C HIS A 169 29.16 25.82 53.77
N LEU A 170 29.31 24.92 52.79
CA LEU A 170 29.42 23.49 53.06
C LEU A 170 30.69 22.82 52.53
N LEU A 171 31.77 23.58 52.41
CA LEU A 171 33.11 23.00 52.25
C LEU A 171 33.94 23.40 53.45
N PRO A 172 34.23 22.50 54.40
CA PRO A 172 35.28 22.74 55.40
C PRO A 172 36.65 22.69 54.67
N SER A 173 37.44 23.69 54.99
CA SER A 173 38.85 23.81 54.66
C SER A 173 39.64 22.55 55.02
N LEU A 174 40.28 21.94 54.01
CA LEU A 174 41.53 21.19 54.08
C LEU A 174 42.41 21.63 52.91
#